data_813928c84210e4ebdcec38d6940b02fe
#
_entry.id   813928c84210e4ebdcec38d6940b02fe
#
_cell.length_a   1.000
_cell.length_b   1.000
_cell.length_c   1.000
_cell.angle_alpha   90.00
_cell.angle_beta   90.00
_cell.angle_gamma   90.00
#
_symmetry.space_group_name_H-M   'P 1'
#
loop_
_entity.id
_entity.type
_entity.pdbx_description
1 polymer ?
#
loop_
_entity_poly.entity_id
_entity_poly.type
_entity_poly.pdbx_seq_one_letter_code
_entity_poly.pdbx_strand_id
1 'polypeptide(L)'
;RILSQDDKTIPLLPVSTKATTAIPTYIAGGVSTAYRFVTPDNVEKNLSESTFKKVSKEVLDQVKGVSSLIKYFVMTYKNPNLDGLSILDTPGFNSNDSEDKERTIEVINECDALFWVFDVNAGTVNRSSISLIKEKLNKPLYVVINKVDTKPKSEVDKVEALISKTLKDAGLKVEKYIRFSAKAPLEDIMAPIKSVGSTSENDTFVEDVQTDLEGLSKKYEST
;
A
#
# COMPACT_ATOMS: atom_id res chain seq x y z
N ARG A 1 12.35 0.55 -0.49
CA ARG A 1 13.11 1.81 -0.51
C ARG A 1 12.47 2.86 0.40
N ILE A 2 11.16 3.08 0.34
CA ILE A 2 10.45 4.03 1.22
C ILE A 2 10.71 3.75 2.69
N LEU A 3 10.82 2.48 3.07
CA LEU A 3 11.11 2.04 4.43
C LEU A 3 12.60 2.12 4.82
N SER A 4 13.49 2.42 3.87
CA SER A 4 14.91 2.60 4.14
C SER A 4 15.15 3.97 4.79
N GLN A 5 15.97 4.00 5.83
CA GLN A 5 16.40 5.26 6.47
C GLN A 5 17.65 5.84 5.80
N ASP A 6 18.35 5.05 5.03
CA ASP A 6 19.56 5.41 4.28
C ASP A 6 19.53 4.81 2.87
N ASP A 7 20.61 5.00 2.12
CA ASP A 7 20.75 4.46 0.77
C ASP A 7 21.02 2.93 0.74
N LYS A 8 21.18 2.29 1.88
CA LYS A 8 21.32 0.83 1.98
C LYS A 8 19.95 0.18 2.11
N THR A 9 19.55 -0.53 1.08
CA THR A 9 18.26 -1.22 1.04
C THR A 9 18.35 -2.55 1.79
N ILE A 10 17.78 -2.63 2.99
CA ILE A 10 17.51 -3.90 3.65
C ILE A 10 16.04 -4.20 3.46
N PRO A 11 15.65 -5.31 2.80
CA PRO A 11 14.25 -5.67 2.66
C PRO A 11 13.63 -5.94 4.04
N LEU A 12 12.65 -5.13 4.44
CA LEU A 12 11.88 -5.35 5.68
C LEU A 12 10.73 -6.32 5.47
N LEU A 13 10.20 -6.34 4.26
CA LEU A 13 9.19 -7.30 3.83
C LEU A 13 9.86 -8.48 3.10
N PRO A 14 9.27 -9.67 3.17
CA PRO A 14 9.76 -10.82 2.43
C PRO A 14 9.83 -10.51 0.93
N VAL A 15 11.01 -10.66 0.33
CA VAL A 15 11.20 -10.51 -1.11
C VAL A 15 11.31 -11.91 -1.72
N SER A 16 10.44 -12.23 -2.67
CA SER A 16 10.49 -13.48 -3.41
C SER A 16 10.24 -13.26 -4.90
N THR A 17 10.70 -14.20 -5.71
CA THR A 17 10.46 -14.24 -7.16
C THR A 17 9.05 -14.71 -7.53
N LYS A 18 8.30 -15.27 -6.57
CA LYS A 18 6.87 -15.60 -6.70
C LYS A 18 6.05 -14.60 -5.91
N ALA A 19 4.79 -14.39 -6.29
CA ALA A 19 3.86 -13.59 -5.50
C ALA A 19 3.82 -14.12 -4.06
N THR A 20 4.37 -13.34 -3.13
CA THR A 20 4.66 -13.79 -1.76
C THR A 20 3.66 -13.31 -0.75
N THR A 21 2.86 -12.35 -1.11
CA THR A 21 1.89 -11.74 -0.21
C THR A 21 0.52 -12.25 -0.59
N ALA A 22 0.02 -13.26 0.12
CA ALA A 22 -1.38 -13.71 -0.01
C ALA A 22 -2.33 -12.86 0.85
N ILE A 23 -1.81 -12.09 1.81
CA ILE A 23 -2.57 -11.30 2.76
C ILE A 23 -2.02 -9.87 2.79
N PRO A 24 -2.87 -8.83 2.68
CA PRO A 24 -2.45 -7.45 2.78
C PRO A 24 -1.70 -7.15 4.08
N THR A 25 -0.71 -6.28 4.04
CA THR A 25 0.08 -5.89 5.21
C THR A 25 0.12 -4.38 5.35
N TYR A 26 -0.45 -3.83 6.43
CA TYR A 26 -0.29 -2.44 6.81
C TYR A 26 1.08 -2.22 7.45
N ILE A 27 1.77 -1.17 7.01
CA ILE A 27 3.05 -0.73 7.54
C ILE A 27 2.89 0.72 7.99
N ALA A 28 3.01 0.95 9.28
CA ALA A 28 2.81 2.24 9.89
C ALA A 28 4.01 2.66 10.75
N GLY A 29 4.16 3.96 10.99
CA GLY A 29 5.10 4.49 11.96
C GLY A 29 4.76 4.03 13.39
N GLY A 30 5.77 3.83 14.22
CA GLY A 30 5.60 3.44 15.61
C GLY A 30 6.85 3.66 16.44
N VAL A 31 6.71 3.65 17.74
CA VAL A 31 7.84 3.82 18.69
C VAL A 31 8.81 2.64 18.67
N SER A 32 8.32 1.46 18.27
CA SER A 32 9.10 0.23 18.17
C SER A 32 8.53 -0.66 17.06
N THR A 33 9.33 -1.63 16.62
CA THR A 33 8.85 -2.67 15.69
C THR A 33 7.94 -3.63 16.44
N ALA A 34 6.72 -3.80 15.92
CA ALA A 34 5.74 -4.76 16.42
C ALA A 34 4.98 -5.38 15.24
N TYR A 35 4.53 -6.61 15.43
CA TYR A 35 3.79 -7.37 14.42
C TYR A 35 2.46 -7.83 15.01
N ARG A 36 1.39 -7.65 14.25
CA ARG A 36 0.03 -8.03 14.62
C ARG A 36 -0.70 -8.57 13.41
N PHE A 37 -1.81 -9.24 13.64
CA PHE A 37 -2.79 -9.55 12.60
C PHE A 37 -4.19 -9.17 13.07
N VAL A 38 -5.04 -8.90 12.11
CA VAL A 38 -6.45 -8.60 12.32
C VAL A 38 -7.27 -9.70 11.68
N THR A 39 -8.21 -10.23 12.44
CA THR A 39 -9.13 -11.27 11.98
C THR A 39 -10.32 -10.65 11.20
N PRO A 40 -11.12 -11.44 10.45
CA PRO A 40 -12.28 -10.93 9.72
C PRO A 40 -13.33 -10.22 10.61
N ASP A 41 -13.42 -10.60 11.89
CA ASP A 41 -14.26 -9.95 12.90
C ASP A 41 -13.59 -8.74 13.58
N ASN A 42 -12.50 -8.23 12.98
CA ASN A 42 -11.73 -7.06 13.42
C ASN A 42 -11.08 -7.20 14.82
N VAL A 43 -10.76 -8.41 15.24
CA VAL A 43 -9.99 -8.64 16.47
C VAL A 43 -8.51 -8.59 16.16
N GLU A 44 -7.77 -7.72 16.88
CA GLU A 44 -6.33 -7.57 16.74
C GLU A 44 -5.58 -8.49 17.68
N LYS A 45 -4.55 -9.20 17.16
CA LYS A 45 -3.72 -10.13 17.93
C LYS A 45 -2.24 -9.92 17.66
N ASN A 46 -1.43 -9.96 18.71
CA ASN A 46 0.01 -9.82 18.60
C ASN A 46 0.67 -11.06 17.99
N LEU A 47 1.73 -10.84 17.23
CA LEU A 47 2.61 -11.84 16.66
C LEU A 47 4.06 -11.61 17.08
N SER A 48 4.82 -12.69 17.24
CA SER A 48 6.27 -12.57 17.27
C SER A 48 6.82 -12.34 15.86
N GLU A 49 7.97 -11.68 15.75
CA GLU A 49 8.65 -11.50 14.46
C GLU A 49 8.90 -12.83 13.75
N SER A 50 9.31 -13.86 14.51
CA SER A 50 9.57 -15.19 13.96
C SER A 50 8.31 -15.84 13.39
N THR A 51 7.16 -15.66 14.05
CA THR A 51 5.87 -16.14 13.55
C THR A 51 5.44 -15.37 12.32
N PHE A 52 5.53 -14.04 12.33
CA PHE A 52 5.21 -13.20 11.18
C PHE A 52 5.99 -13.63 9.94
N LYS A 53 7.32 -13.80 10.07
CA LYS A 53 8.18 -14.23 8.95
C LYS A 53 7.84 -15.63 8.44
N LYS A 54 7.40 -16.54 9.30
CA LYS A 54 6.98 -17.90 8.91
C LYS A 54 5.62 -17.89 8.21
N VAL A 55 4.64 -17.19 8.78
CA VAL A 55 3.28 -17.11 8.20
C VAL A 55 3.28 -16.43 6.84
N SER A 56 4.15 -15.46 6.61
CA SER A 56 4.25 -14.78 5.32
C SER A 56 4.88 -15.64 4.21
N LYS A 57 5.56 -16.71 4.50
CA LYS A 57 6.41 -17.43 3.54
C LYS A 57 6.07 -18.91 3.33
N GLU A 58 5.73 -19.66 4.35
CA GLU A 58 5.65 -21.12 4.24
C GLU A 58 4.26 -21.70 4.60
N VAL A 59 3.58 -21.08 5.54
CA VAL A 59 2.33 -21.63 6.08
C VAL A 59 1.13 -21.34 5.18
N LEU A 60 1.14 -20.18 4.50
CA LEU A 60 0.05 -19.78 3.60
C LEU A 60 0.00 -20.63 2.32
N ASP A 61 1.16 -21.15 1.88
CA ASP A 61 1.23 -22.04 0.72
C ASP A 61 0.84 -23.49 1.06
N GLN A 62 0.98 -23.90 2.33
CA GLN A 62 0.81 -25.30 2.75
C GLN A 62 -0.51 -25.56 3.47
N VAL A 63 -1.10 -24.56 4.12
CA VAL A 63 -2.32 -24.75 4.93
C VAL A 63 -3.47 -23.97 4.31
N LYS A 64 -4.23 -24.63 3.46
CA LYS A 64 -5.49 -24.09 2.93
C LYS A 64 -6.40 -23.69 4.09
N GLY A 65 -6.86 -22.44 4.07
CA GLY A 65 -7.79 -21.90 5.06
C GLY A 65 -7.19 -20.99 6.13
N VAL A 66 -5.86 -20.91 6.31
CA VAL A 66 -5.27 -19.92 7.24
C VAL A 66 -5.46 -18.50 6.70
N SER A 67 -5.43 -18.30 5.38
CA SER A 67 -5.71 -17.01 4.76
C SER A 67 -7.12 -16.48 5.08
N SER A 68 -8.10 -17.36 5.26
CA SER A 68 -9.46 -16.95 5.62
C SER A 68 -9.62 -16.51 7.08
N LEU A 69 -8.65 -16.81 7.96
CA LEU A 69 -8.65 -16.42 9.37
C LEU A 69 -7.97 -15.07 9.62
N ILE A 70 -7.32 -14.50 8.59
CA ILE A 70 -6.56 -13.26 8.70
C ILE A 70 -7.07 -12.29 7.65
N LYS A 71 -7.58 -11.14 8.08
CA LYS A 71 -8.01 -10.06 7.18
C LYS A 71 -6.79 -9.32 6.62
N TYR A 72 -5.88 -8.91 7.48
CA TYR A 72 -4.59 -8.29 7.14
C TYR A 72 -3.58 -8.37 8.28
N PHE A 73 -2.32 -8.16 7.96
CA PHE A 73 -1.25 -7.95 8.94
C PHE A 73 -1.03 -6.47 9.21
N VAL A 74 -0.52 -6.17 10.40
CA VAL A 74 -0.07 -4.83 10.79
C VAL A 74 1.37 -4.94 11.29
N MET A 75 2.26 -4.19 10.66
CA MET A 75 3.63 -4.01 11.10
C MET A 75 3.84 -2.55 11.48
N THR A 76 4.21 -2.28 12.72
CA THR A 76 4.72 -0.96 13.11
C THR A 76 6.24 -0.94 13.06
N TYR A 77 6.79 0.18 12.64
CA TYR A 77 8.23 0.32 12.46
C TYR A 77 8.69 1.75 12.78
N LYS A 78 9.76 1.89 13.56
CA LYS A 78 10.32 3.21 13.87
C LYS A 78 11.04 3.77 12.66
N ASN A 79 10.35 4.61 11.90
CA ASN A 79 10.89 5.21 10.69
C ASN A 79 10.29 6.62 10.47
N PRO A 80 11.12 7.68 10.41
CA PRO A 80 10.64 9.04 10.19
C PRO A 80 9.88 9.22 8.86
N ASN A 81 10.12 8.38 7.86
CA ASN A 81 9.42 8.43 6.58
C ASN A 81 7.95 7.97 6.67
N LEU A 82 7.59 7.31 7.78
CA LEU A 82 6.23 6.86 8.08
C LEU A 82 5.52 7.80 9.05
N ASP A 83 6.08 8.96 9.35
CA ASP A 83 5.42 9.96 10.18
C ASP A 83 4.22 10.55 9.41
N GLY A 84 3.01 10.34 9.93
CA GLY A 84 1.77 10.69 9.24
C GLY A 84 1.49 9.90 7.95
N LEU A 85 2.19 8.78 7.71
CA LEU A 85 2.00 7.93 6.54
C LEU A 85 1.91 6.46 6.94
N SER A 86 0.87 5.78 6.49
CA SER A 86 0.81 4.31 6.50
C SER A 86 0.78 3.76 5.07
N ILE A 87 1.40 2.61 4.87
CA ILE A 87 1.49 1.94 3.57
C ILE A 87 0.81 0.59 3.69
N LEU A 88 -0.13 0.32 2.79
CA LEU A 88 -0.70 -1.01 2.64
C LEU A 88 0.00 -1.72 1.48
N ASP A 89 0.80 -2.74 1.81
CA ASP A 89 1.34 -3.67 0.81
C ASP A 89 0.29 -4.73 0.49
N THR A 90 -0.07 -4.84 -0.79
CA THR A 90 -1.14 -5.73 -1.25
C THR A 90 -0.61 -6.86 -2.11
N PRO A 91 -1.26 -8.03 -2.07
CA PRO A 91 -1.03 -9.08 -3.06
C PRO A 91 -1.24 -8.53 -4.48
N GLY A 92 -0.42 -9.00 -5.41
CA GLY A 92 -0.63 -8.64 -6.82
C GLY A 92 -1.97 -9.18 -7.34
N PHE A 93 -2.68 -8.40 -8.15
CA PHE A 93 -3.96 -8.81 -8.78
C PHE A 93 -3.84 -9.98 -9.77
N ASN A 94 -2.67 -10.58 -9.90
CA ASN A 94 -2.41 -11.72 -10.78
C ASN A 94 -2.69 -13.07 -10.12
N SER A 95 -3.15 -13.11 -8.86
CA SER A 95 -3.61 -14.36 -8.25
C SER A 95 -4.82 -14.90 -9.02
N ASN A 96 -4.92 -16.21 -9.20
CA ASN A 96 -6.05 -16.83 -9.86
C ASN A 96 -7.29 -16.96 -8.93
N ASP A 97 -7.15 -16.57 -7.67
CA ASP A 97 -8.21 -16.64 -6.68
C ASP A 97 -9.04 -15.35 -6.66
N SER A 98 -10.34 -15.49 -6.94
CA SER A 98 -11.28 -14.36 -6.96
C SER A 98 -11.56 -13.82 -5.56
N GLU A 99 -11.59 -14.68 -4.54
CA GLU A 99 -11.87 -14.27 -3.15
C GLU A 99 -10.72 -13.43 -2.58
N ASP A 100 -9.46 -13.79 -2.90
CA ASP A 100 -8.29 -13.01 -2.50
C ASP A 100 -8.29 -11.62 -3.17
N LYS A 101 -8.77 -11.52 -4.41
CA LYS A 101 -8.89 -10.23 -5.11
C LYS A 101 -9.96 -9.33 -4.49
N GLU A 102 -11.13 -9.87 -4.18
CA GLU A 102 -12.22 -9.09 -3.56
C GLU A 102 -11.82 -8.58 -2.18
N ARG A 103 -11.23 -9.44 -1.35
CA ARG A 103 -10.71 -9.06 -0.04
C ARG A 103 -9.64 -7.97 -0.12
N THR A 104 -8.75 -8.07 -1.11
CA THR A 104 -7.71 -7.05 -1.34
C THR A 104 -8.32 -5.70 -1.70
N ILE A 105 -9.35 -5.66 -2.53
CA ILE A 105 -10.05 -4.41 -2.90
C ILE A 105 -10.80 -3.80 -1.73
N GLU A 106 -11.43 -4.60 -0.88
CA GLU A 106 -12.11 -4.09 0.32
C GLU A 106 -11.13 -3.35 1.22
N VAL A 107 -9.96 -3.94 1.46
CA VAL A 107 -8.92 -3.30 2.28
C VAL A 107 -8.31 -2.08 1.60
N ILE A 108 -8.14 -2.08 0.26
CA ILE A 108 -7.67 -0.90 -0.49
C ILE A 108 -8.63 0.28 -0.34
N ASN A 109 -9.93 0.05 -0.29
CA ASN A 109 -10.92 1.12 -0.14
C ASN A 109 -10.94 1.74 1.27
N GLU A 110 -10.25 1.14 2.25
CA GLU A 110 -9.98 1.74 3.55
C GLU A 110 -8.79 2.75 3.51
N CYS A 111 -8.03 2.78 2.41
CA CYS A 111 -6.89 3.68 2.21
C CYS A 111 -7.33 5.00 1.53
N ASP A 112 -6.52 6.05 1.66
CA ASP A 112 -6.78 7.36 1.05
C ASP A 112 -6.51 7.39 -0.45
N ALA A 113 -5.60 6.56 -0.94
CA ALA A 113 -5.23 6.47 -2.34
C ALA A 113 -4.66 5.10 -2.72
N LEU A 114 -4.76 4.74 -4.00
CA LEU A 114 -4.11 3.56 -4.59
C LEU A 114 -2.94 3.98 -5.48
N PHE A 115 -1.75 3.43 -5.18
CA PHE A 115 -0.59 3.47 -6.06
C PHE A 115 -0.48 2.15 -6.82
N TRP A 116 -0.88 2.14 -8.08
CA TRP A 116 -0.78 0.95 -8.93
C TRP A 116 0.58 0.89 -9.60
N VAL A 117 1.37 -0.11 -9.23
CA VAL A 117 2.78 -0.22 -9.65
C VAL A 117 2.91 -1.13 -10.86
N PHE A 118 3.54 -0.61 -11.93
CA PHE A 118 3.89 -1.33 -13.14
C PHE A 118 5.40 -1.46 -13.29
N ASP A 119 5.89 -2.65 -13.61
CA ASP A 119 7.29 -2.83 -14.01
C ASP A 119 7.46 -2.36 -15.45
N VAL A 120 8.37 -1.42 -15.70
CA VAL A 120 8.67 -0.90 -17.05
C VAL A 120 9.02 -2.01 -18.04
N ASN A 121 9.52 -3.15 -17.56
CA ASN A 121 9.89 -4.30 -18.40
C ASN A 121 8.71 -5.20 -18.75
N ALA A 122 7.63 -5.18 -17.98
CA ALA A 122 6.45 -6.00 -18.24
C ALA A 122 5.60 -5.49 -19.41
N GLY A 123 5.59 -4.18 -19.65
CA GLY A 123 5.04 -3.53 -20.85
C GLY A 123 3.53 -3.68 -21.10
N THR A 124 2.81 -4.38 -20.22
CA THR A 124 1.37 -4.69 -20.43
C THR A 124 0.56 -4.48 -19.16
N VAL A 125 -0.70 -4.11 -19.34
CA VAL A 125 -1.69 -3.98 -18.26
C VAL A 125 -2.64 -5.16 -18.31
N ASN A 126 -2.81 -5.85 -17.19
CA ASN A 126 -3.74 -6.98 -17.11
C ASN A 126 -5.20 -6.48 -17.16
N ARG A 127 -5.97 -6.97 -18.14
CA ARG A 127 -7.36 -6.56 -18.35
C ARG A 127 -8.27 -6.90 -17.16
N SER A 128 -8.05 -8.03 -16.50
CA SER A 128 -8.86 -8.42 -15.34
C SER A 128 -8.63 -7.47 -14.16
N SER A 129 -7.41 -6.98 -13.96
CA SER A 129 -7.10 -5.98 -12.95
C SER A 129 -7.74 -4.63 -13.26
N ILE A 130 -7.77 -4.22 -14.54
CA ILE A 130 -8.46 -3.00 -14.98
C ILE A 130 -9.94 -3.07 -14.63
N SER A 131 -10.63 -4.18 -14.99
CA SER A 131 -12.06 -4.35 -14.74
C SER A 131 -12.37 -4.29 -13.24
N LEU A 132 -11.57 -4.96 -12.42
CA LEU A 132 -11.73 -5.00 -10.98
C LEU A 132 -11.55 -3.60 -10.36
N ILE A 133 -10.50 -2.89 -10.73
CA ILE A 133 -10.23 -1.53 -10.24
C ILE A 133 -11.35 -0.58 -10.68
N LYS A 134 -11.77 -0.66 -11.94
CA LYS A 134 -12.86 0.18 -12.46
C LYS A 134 -14.18 -0.03 -11.73
N GLU A 135 -14.49 -1.28 -11.38
CA GLU A 135 -15.76 -1.63 -10.74
C GLU A 135 -15.77 -1.32 -9.24
N LYS A 136 -14.65 -1.53 -8.56
CA LYS A 136 -14.61 -1.58 -7.10
C LYS A 136 -13.84 -0.45 -6.44
N LEU A 137 -12.89 0.20 -7.14
CA LEU A 137 -12.08 1.27 -6.55
C LEU A 137 -12.87 2.58 -6.47
N ASN A 138 -12.97 3.15 -5.27
CA ASN A 138 -13.62 4.44 -5.01
C ASN A 138 -12.64 5.52 -4.51
N LYS A 139 -11.33 5.28 -4.63
CA LYS A 139 -10.26 6.16 -4.16
C LYS A 139 -9.43 6.70 -5.32
N PRO A 140 -8.70 7.83 -5.13
CA PRO A 140 -7.77 8.35 -6.11
C PRO A 140 -6.75 7.30 -6.57
N LEU A 141 -6.55 7.20 -7.89
CA LEU A 141 -5.64 6.25 -8.52
C LEU A 141 -4.39 6.98 -9.02
N TYR A 142 -3.25 6.53 -8.55
CA TYR A 142 -1.93 6.94 -9.01
C TYR A 142 -1.24 5.77 -9.71
N VAL A 143 -0.54 6.03 -10.80
CA VAL A 143 0.22 5.02 -11.53
C VAL A 143 1.70 5.23 -11.27
N VAL A 144 2.39 4.17 -10.84
CA VAL A 144 3.83 4.16 -10.63
C VAL A 144 4.49 3.26 -11.66
N ILE A 145 5.38 3.82 -12.49
CA ILE A 145 6.19 3.07 -13.43
C ILE A 145 7.53 2.80 -12.77
N ASN A 146 7.72 1.57 -12.34
CA ASN A 146 8.88 1.13 -11.56
C ASN A 146 10.02 0.64 -12.45
N LYS A 147 11.25 0.67 -11.92
CA LYS A 147 12.50 0.23 -12.57
C LYS A 147 12.85 1.05 -13.83
N VAL A 148 12.51 2.33 -13.86
CA VAL A 148 12.79 3.20 -15.02
C VAL A 148 14.28 3.35 -15.32
N ASP A 149 15.16 3.05 -14.35
CA ASP A 149 16.61 3.01 -14.50
C ASP A 149 17.12 1.84 -15.37
N THR A 150 16.28 0.87 -15.68
CA THR A 150 16.63 -0.31 -16.47
C THR A 150 16.41 -0.14 -17.97
N LYS A 151 15.84 1.00 -18.40
CA LYS A 151 15.55 1.30 -19.80
C LYS A 151 15.95 2.71 -20.22
N PRO A 152 16.28 2.93 -21.49
CA PRO A 152 16.45 4.27 -22.04
C PRO A 152 15.18 5.12 -21.87
N LYS A 153 15.33 6.43 -21.68
CA LYS A 153 14.22 7.36 -21.47
C LYS A 153 13.14 7.24 -22.57
N SER A 154 13.54 7.10 -23.83
CA SER A 154 12.61 6.95 -24.96
C SER A 154 11.75 5.69 -24.90
N GLU A 155 12.24 4.60 -24.28
CA GLU A 155 11.45 3.38 -24.04
C GLU A 155 10.51 3.55 -22.85
N VAL A 156 10.97 4.20 -21.79
CA VAL A 156 10.12 4.57 -20.66
C VAL A 156 8.95 5.43 -21.11
N ASP A 157 9.21 6.44 -21.96
CA ASP A 157 8.17 7.32 -22.54
C ASP A 157 7.12 6.52 -23.32
N LYS A 158 7.54 5.52 -24.10
CA LYS A 158 6.62 4.65 -24.85
C LYS A 158 5.78 3.77 -23.94
N VAL A 159 6.37 3.20 -22.89
CA VAL A 159 5.66 2.37 -21.91
C VAL A 159 4.64 3.19 -21.15
N GLU A 160 5.00 4.37 -20.69
CA GLU A 160 4.09 5.30 -20.00
C GLU A 160 2.91 5.69 -20.91
N ALA A 161 3.19 6.05 -22.17
CA ALA A 161 2.15 6.39 -23.12
C ALA A 161 1.19 5.22 -23.39
N LEU A 162 1.73 3.99 -23.49
CA LEU A 162 0.91 2.78 -23.67
C LEU A 162 0.00 2.52 -22.46
N ILE A 163 0.55 2.59 -21.24
CA ILE A 163 -0.22 2.42 -20.01
C ILE A 163 -1.29 3.50 -19.91
N SER A 164 -0.93 4.77 -20.11
CA SER A 164 -1.84 5.89 -20.04
C SER A 164 -3.00 5.75 -21.04
N LYS A 165 -2.70 5.40 -22.29
CA LYS A 165 -3.73 5.14 -23.31
C LYS A 165 -4.65 3.99 -22.89
N THR A 166 -4.07 2.86 -22.45
CA THR A 166 -4.84 1.67 -22.07
C THR A 166 -5.81 1.96 -20.92
N LEU A 167 -5.36 2.67 -19.88
CA LEU A 167 -6.19 3.02 -18.73
C LEU A 167 -7.27 4.05 -19.10
N LYS A 168 -6.92 5.03 -19.92
CA LYS A 168 -7.88 6.03 -20.44
C LYS A 168 -8.95 5.38 -21.31
N ASP A 169 -8.56 4.49 -22.23
CA ASP A 169 -9.50 3.76 -23.10
C ASP A 169 -10.44 2.85 -22.29
N ALA A 170 -9.96 2.35 -21.14
CA ALA A 170 -10.77 1.62 -20.17
C ALA A 170 -11.68 2.51 -19.32
N GLY A 171 -11.55 3.84 -19.38
CA GLY A 171 -12.35 4.81 -18.62
C GLY A 171 -11.89 4.96 -17.17
N LEU A 172 -10.63 4.63 -16.85
CA LEU A 172 -10.04 4.89 -15.54
C LEU A 172 -9.46 6.30 -15.47
N LYS A 173 -9.82 7.04 -14.42
CA LYS A 173 -9.21 8.33 -14.11
C LYS A 173 -7.94 8.10 -13.29
N VAL A 174 -6.80 8.56 -13.80
CA VAL A 174 -5.51 8.51 -13.11
C VAL A 174 -5.12 9.94 -12.72
N GLU A 175 -4.86 10.15 -11.44
CA GLU A 175 -4.49 11.49 -10.92
C GLU A 175 -3.07 11.89 -11.35
N LYS A 176 -2.14 10.94 -11.32
CA LYS A 176 -0.74 11.21 -11.68
C LYS A 176 0.00 9.94 -12.11
N TYR A 177 0.93 10.09 -13.06
CA TYR A 177 1.93 9.09 -13.43
C TYR A 177 3.25 9.44 -12.77
N ILE A 178 3.84 8.50 -12.05
CA ILE A 178 5.08 8.67 -11.28
C ILE A 178 6.12 7.69 -11.81
N ARG A 179 7.27 8.20 -12.25
CA ARG A 179 8.43 7.38 -12.62
C ARG A 179 9.23 7.08 -11.37
N PHE A 180 9.52 5.82 -11.15
CA PHE A 180 10.15 5.36 -9.93
C PHE A 180 11.36 4.46 -10.22
N SER A 181 12.43 4.66 -9.46
CA SER A 181 13.58 3.76 -9.38
C SER A 181 13.97 3.58 -7.92
N ALA A 182 14.16 2.33 -7.50
CA ALA A 182 14.68 2.05 -6.16
C ALA A 182 16.13 2.55 -5.96
N LYS A 183 16.82 2.94 -7.04
CA LYS A 183 18.17 3.52 -7.01
C LYS A 183 18.16 5.05 -6.90
N ALA A 184 17.01 5.70 -7.05
CA ALA A 184 16.89 7.14 -6.90
C ALA A 184 17.13 7.59 -5.45
N PRO A 185 17.54 8.84 -5.21
CA PRO A 185 17.61 9.43 -3.88
C PRO A 185 16.27 9.31 -3.14
N LEU A 186 16.31 9.11 -1.82
CA LEU A 186 15.09 8.89 -1.03
C LEU A 186 14.15 10.10 -1.05
N GLU A 187 14.68 11.31 -1.07
CA GLU A 187 13.90 12.55 -1.16
C GLU A 187 13.06 12.63 -2.43
N ASP A 188 13.60 12.21 -3.58
CA ASP A 188 12.88 12.17 -4.86
C ASP A 188 11.75 11.13 -4.85
N ILE A 189 11.92 10.06 -4.08
CA ILE A 189 10.94 9.00 -3.90
C ILE A 189 9.80 9.44 -2.99
N MET A 190 10.13 10.13 -1.91
CA MET A 190 9.15 10.52 -0.88
C MET A 190 8.29 11.72 -1.27
N ALA A 191 8.83 12.66 -2.07
CA ALA A 191 8.10 13.88 -2.45
C ALA A 191 6.73 13.62 -3.12
N PRO A 192 6.60 12.73 -4.11
CA PRO A 192 5.29 12.42 -4.71
C PRO A 192 4.31 11.76 -3.74
N ILE A 193 4.80 10.97 -2.77
CA ILE A 193 3.98 10.25 -1.81
C ILE A 193 3.43 11.20 -0.75
N LYS A 194 4.28 12.05 -0.19
CA LYS A 194 3.87 13.05 0.81
C LYS A 194 2.87 14.06 0.26
N SER A 195 2.91 14.34 -1.04
CA SER A 195 1.93 15.25 -1.67
C SER A 195 0.50 14.70 -1.73
N VAL A 196 0.31 13.40 -1.53
CA VAL A 196 -1.01 12.75 -1.53
C VAL A 196 -1.66 12.86 -0.15
N GLY A 197 -0.89 12.76 0.93
CA GLY A 197 -1.39 12.79 2.30
C GLY A 197 -1.91 14.16 2.77
N SER A 198 -1.56 15.25 2.06
CA SER A 198 -2.01 16.61 2.42
C SER A 198 -3.46 16.94 2.07
N THR A 199 -4.20 16.00 1.51
CA THR A 199 -5.62 16.16 1.10
C THR A 199 -6.54 15.12 1.74
N SER A 200 -6.11 14.46 2.81
CA SER A 200 -6.83 13.37 3.45
C SER A 200 -8.02 13.89 4.28
N GLU A 201 -9.20 13.28 4.09
CA GLU A 201 -10.38 13.51 4.95
C GLU A 201 -10.10 13.15 6.42
N ASN A 202 -9.06 12.36 6.69
CA ASN A 202 -8.65 12.00 8.05
C ASN A 202 -8.04 13.18 8.83
N ASP A 203 -7.42 14.14 8.17
CA ASP A 203 -6.91 15.35 8.83
C ASP A 203 -8.06 16.19 9.38
N THR A 204 -9.17 16.30 8.64
CA THR A 204 -10.40 16.96 9.07
C THR A 204 -11.04 16.25 10.26
N PHE A 205 -11.07 14.92 10.25
CA PHE A 205 -11.61 14.13 11.36
C PHE A 205 -10.78 14.29 12.64
N VAL A 206 -9.46 14.32 12.55
CA VAL A 206 -8.56 14.54 13.70
C VAL A 206 -8.74 15.97 14.27
N GLU A 207 -8.86 16.98 13.41
CA GLU A 207 -9.14 18.36 13.82
C GLU A 207 -10.52 18.49 14.49
N ASP A 208 -11.55 17.83 13.98
CA ASP A 208 -12.89 17.81 14.55
C ASP A 208 -12.89 17.15 15.94
N VAL A 209 -12.22 15.99 16.09
CA VAL A 209 -12.10 15.32 17.39
C VAL A 209 -11.30 16.13 18.40
N GLN A 210 -10.23 16.82 17.98
CA GLN A 210 -9.47 17.71 18.85
C GLN A 210 -10.32 18.90 19.30
N THR A 211 -11.08 19.51 18.41
CA THR A 211 -11.99 20.62 18.71
C THR A 211 -13.07 20.20 19.69
N ASP A 212 -13.65 19.02 19.54
CA ASP A 212 -14.65 18.47 20.45
C ASP A 212 -14.06 18.16 21.84
N LEU A 213 -12.84 17.61 21.90
CA LEU A 213 -12.13 17.36 23.17
C LEU A 213 -11.78 18.66 23.92
N GLU A 214 -11.35 19.70 23.20
CA GLU A 214 -11.09 21.03 23.79
C GLU A 214 -12.39 21.67 24.29
N GLY A 215 -13.48 21.52 23.57
CA GLY A 215 -14.81 21.98 23.97
C GLY A 215 -15.29 21.29 25.25
N LEU A 216 -15.08 19.99 25.39
CA LEU A 216 -15.39 19.20 26.58
C LEU A 216 -14.51 19.61 27.77
N SER A 217 -13.20 19.79 27.57
CA SER A 217 -12.27 20.23 28.64
C SER A 217 -12.68 21.58 29.21
N LYS A 218 -12.98 22.57 28.37
CA LYS A 218 -13.46 23.89 28.80
C LYS A 218 -14.76 23.84 29.61
N LYS A 219 -15.64 22.87 29.27
CA LYS A 219 -16.91 22.69 29.97
C LYS A 219 -16.74 22.08 31.35
N TYR A 220 -15.72 21.23 31.54
CA TYR A 220 -15.38 20.67 32.87
C TYR A 220 -14.59 21.61 33.78
N GLU A 221 -13.83 22.55 33.20
CA GLU A 221 -13.10 23.56 33.98
C GLU A 221 -14.00 24.71 34.51
N SER A 222 -15.23 24.81 33.95
CA SER A 222 -16.19 25.87 34.31
C SER A 222 -17.30 25.40 35.26
N THR A 223 -17.19 24.15 35.79
CA THR A 223 -18.12 23.60 36.78
C THR A 223 -17.41 23.34 38.10
#